data_1b38cd4a26984cab93ab17b51c565859
#
_entry.id   1b38cd4a26984cab93ab17b51c565859
#
_cell.length_a   1.000
_cell.length_b   1.000
_cell.length_c   1.000
_cell.angle_alpha   90.00
_cell.angle_beta   90.00
_cell.angle_gamma   90.00
#
_symmetry.space_group_name_H-M   'P 1'
#
loop_
_entity.id
_entity.type
_entity.pdbx_description
1 polymer ?
#
loop_
_entity_poly.entity_id
_entity_poly.type
_entity_poly.pdbx_seq_one_letter_code
_entity_poly.pdbx_strand_id
1 'polypeptide(L)'
;HSLPPDALKANRQKLDAVAQQVLAQVSGTALASDQFCRQYDLAIDFCEDVPHIGDAGVARIVQIMEAAGMTAKVSSIHVNGWFGRYDKLSMSREVMRDLYGVDLDTQREGFIYAGDSPNDAPMFAHFPNAVGVANVRDFVGKMDALPAYVTQGRSGEG
;
A
#
# COMPACT_ATOMS: atom_id res chain seq x y z
N HIS A 1 -15.52 -5.37 7.31
CA HIS A 1 -15.48 -6.80 6.93
C HIS A 1 -14.31 -7.51 7.60
N SER A 2 -14.50 -8.04 8.82
CA SER A 2 -13.56 -8.99 9.40
C SER A 2 -13.81 -10.37 8.79
N LEU A 3 -12.76 -11.03 8.30
CA LEU A 3 -12.86 -12.43 7.89
C LEU A 3 -13.26 -13.31 9.09
N PRO A 4 -14.04 -14.38 8.89
CA PRO A 4 -14.24 -15.40 9.92
C PRO A 4 -12.89 -15.95 10.42
N PRO A 5 -12.77 -16.39 11.69
CA PRO A 5 -11.50 -16.82 12.28
C PRO A 5 -10.75 -17.87 11.45
N ASP A 6 -11.45 -18.86 10.91
CA ASP A 6 -10.83 -19.91 10.09
C ASP A 6 -10.32 -19.38 8.75
N ALA A 7 -11.06 -18.45 8.12
CA ALA A 7 -10.63 -17.79 6.89
C ALA A 7 -9.42 -16.88 7.14
N LEU A 8 -9.39 -16.18 8.29
CA LEU A 8 -8.26 -15.36 8.70
C LEU A 8 -6.99 -16.22 8.90
N LYS A 9 -7.14 -17.37 9.59
CA LYS A 9 -6.02 -18.31 9.79
C LYS A 9 -5.50 -18.86 8.46
N ALA A 10 -6.40 -19.27 7.55
CA ALA A 10 -6.02 -19.75 6.23
C ALA A 10 -5.33 -18.64 5.39
N ASN A 11 -5.83 -17.41 5.49
CA ASN A 11 -5.19 -16.26 4.83
C ASN A 11 -3.77 -16.05 5.37
N ARG A 12 -3.59 -16.07 6.69
CA ARG A 12 -2.27 -15.91 7.31
C ARG A 12 -1.27 -16.96 6.83
N GLN A 13 -1.68 -18.23 6.75
CA GLN A 13 -0.81 -19.31 6.25
C GLN A 13 -0.36 -19.05 4.80
N LYS A 14 -1.25 -18.52 3.95
CA LYS A 14 -0.90 -18.14 2.57
C LYS A 14 0.09 -16.97 2.54
N LEU A 15 -0.13 -15.93 3.36
CA LEU A 15 0.78 -14.80 3.47
C LEU A 15 2.18 -15.25 3.93
N ASP A 16 2.26 -16.12 4.94
CA ASP A 16 3.51 -16.65 5.47
C ASP A 16 4.25 -17.49 4.41
N ALA A 17 3.54 -18.30 3.62
CA ALA A 17 4.15 -19.07 2.52
C ALA A 17 4.75 -18.17 1.42
N VAL A 18 4.04 -17.11 1.03
CA VAL A 18 4.55 -16.14 0.06
C VAL A 18 5.73 -15.36 0.62
N ALA A 19 5.69 -14.98 1.90
CA ALA A 19 6.79 -14.33 2.59
C ALA A 19 8.07 -15.18 2.53
N GLN A 20 7.98 -16.45 2.88
CA GLN A 20 9.11 -17.40 2.79
C GLN A 20 9.65 -17.53 1.36
N GLN A 21 8.76 -17.58 0.37
CA GLN A 21 9.16 -17.66 -1.04
C GLN A 21 9.91 -16.41 -1.48
N VAL A 22 9.44 -15.22 -1.11
CA VAL A 22 10.12 -13.95 -1.45
C VAL A 22 11.50 -13.91 -0.79
N LEU A 23 11.59 -14.15 0.52
CA LEU A 23 12.86 -14.10 1.26
C LEU A 23 13.89 -15.10 0.74
N ALA A 24 13.44 -16.26 0.23
CA ALA A 24 14.32 -17.27 -0.36
C ALA A 24 14.81 -16.91 -1.78
N GLN A 25 14.01 -16.18 -2.57
CA GLN A 25 14.30 -15.90 -3.99
C GLN A 25 14.84 -14.50 -4.26
N VAL A 26 14.63 -13.55 -3.35
CA VAL A 26 15.06 -12.15 -3.50
C VAL A 26 15.97 -11.80 -2.33
N SER A 27 17.27 -11.94 -2.54
CA SER A 27 18.26 -11.62 -1.50
C SER A 27 18.26 -10.13 -1.15
N GLY A 28 18.54 -9.82 0.11
CA GLY A 28 18.60 -8.44 0.61
C GLY A 28 17.24 -7.86 1.02
N THR A 29 16.18 -8.68 1.01
CA THR A 29 14.85 -8.29 1.51
C THR A 29 14.64 -8.76 2.94
N ALA A 30 13.75 -8.10 3.66
CA ALA A 30 13.26 -8.52 4.97
C ALA A 30 11.73 -8.40 5.04
N LEU A 31 11.13 -8.94 6.09
CA LEU A 31 9.77 -8.55 6.46
C LEU A 31 9.80 -7.14 7.05
N ALA A 32 8.79 -6.33 6.77
CA ALA A 32 8.63 -5.04 7.44
C ALA A 32 8.63 -5.22 8.96
N SER A 33 9.26 -4.30 9.69
CA SER A 33 9.41 -4.37 11.14
C SER A 33 8.06 -4.42 11.88
N ASP A 34 6.99 -3.89 11.27
CA ASP A 34 5.61 -3.91 11.77
C ASP A 34 4.79 -5.13 11.29
N GLN A 35 5.39 -6.11 10.59
CA GLN A 35 4.66 -7.26 10.03
C GLN A 35 3.86 -8.05 11.10
N PHE A 36 4.32 -8.06 12.35
CA PHE A 36 3.62 -8.73 13.45
C PHE A 36 2.26 -8.09 13.79
N CYS A 37 2.03 -6.83 13.45
CA CYS A 37 0.75 -6.11 13.58
C CYS A 37 -0.19 -6.30 12.39
N ARG A 38 0.32 -6.79 11.24
CA ARG A 38 -0.44 -6.91 9.99
C ARG A 38 -1.18 -8.24 9.95
N GLN A 39 -2.51 -8.20 9.89
CA GLN A 39 -3.36 -9.40 9.88
C GLN A 39 -3.78 -9.83 8.47
N TYR A 40 -3.89 -8.88 7.54
CA TYR A 40 -4.51 -9.09 6.23
C TYR A 40 -3.54 -8.93 5.06
N ASP A 41 -2.38 -8.36 5.29
CA ASP A 41 -1.38 -8.06 4.27
C ASP A 41 0.03 -8.53 4.67
N LEU A 42 0.88 -8.65 3.66
CA LEU A 42 2.30 -8.91 3.75
C LEU A 42 3.05 -7.68 3.26
N ALA A 43 3.97 -7.16 4.06
CA ALA A 43 4.88 -6.10 3.64
C ALA A 43 6.32 -6.62 3.59
N ILE A 44 6.92 -6.55 2.41
CA ILE A 44 8.34 -6.87 2.20
C ILE A 44 9.12 -5.57 2.13
N ASP A 45 10.03 -5.40 3.06
CA ASP A 45 10.99 -4.32 3.10
C ASP A 45 12.05 -4.49 2.01
N PHE A 46 12.29 -3.42 1.25
CA PHE A 46 13.30 -3.38 0.20
C PHE A 46 14.28 -2.18 0.33
N CYS A 47 14.05 -1.26 1.28
CA CYS A 47 14.95 -0.11 1.49
C CYS A 47 14.70 0.70 2.79
N GLU A 48 13.94 0.19 3.77
CA GLU A 48 13.76 0.87 5.07
C GLU A 48 14.86 0.43 6.06
N ASP A 49 14.81 -0.83 6.49
CA ASP A 49 15.77 -1.43 7.42
C ASP A 49 16.84 -2.25 6.70
N VAL A 50 16.72 -2.39 5.38
CA VAL A 50 17.66 -3.09 4.49
C VAL A 50 18.21 -2.15 3.41
N PRO A 51 19.41 -2.38 2.86
CA PRO A 51 19.89 -1.64 1.69
C PRO A 51 18.96 -1.80 0.49
N HIS A 52 18.77 -0.74 -0.30
CA HIS A 52 17.92 -0.75 -1.49
C HIS A 52 18.34 -1.83 -2.49
N ILE A 53 17.43 -2.76 -2.81
CA ILE A 53 17.71 -3.93 -3.67
C ILE A 53 17.62 -3.65 -5.18
N GLY A 54 17.28 -2.43 -5.58
CA GLY A 54 17.10 -2.03 -6.97
C GLY A 54 15.75 -2.41 -7.58
N ASP A 55 15.40 -1.75 -8.69
CA ASP A 55 14.09 -1.90 -9.34
C ASP A 55 13.81 -3.35 -9.81
N ALA A 56 14.84 -4.07 -10.24
CA ALA A 56 14.70 -5.47 -10.65
C ALA A 56 14.29 -6.39 -9.48
N GLY A 57 14.86 -6.16 -8.28
CA GLY A 57 14.48 -6.88 -7.07
C GLY A 57 13.04 -6.58 -6.66
N VAL A 58 12.66 -5.30 -6.68
CA VAL A 58 11.28 -4.87 -6.40
C VAL A 58 10.28 -5.50 -7.38
N ALA A 59 10.58 -5.48 -8.68
CA ALA A 59 9.74 -6.12 -9.69
C ALA A 59 9.61 -7.63 -9.47
N ARG A 60 10.68 -8.30 -9.02
CA ARG A 60 10.65 -9.73 -8.70
C ARG A 60 9.74 -10.04 -7.51
N ILE A 61 9.74 -9.21 -6.46
CA ILE A 61 8.81 -9.37 -5.33
C ILE A 61 7.36 -9.28 -5.83
N VAL A 62 7.04 -8.24 -6.63
CA VAL A 62 5.70 -8.06 -7.20
C VAL A 62 5.28 -9.30 -8.00
N GLN A 63 6.14 -9.82 -8.89
CA GLN A 63 5.86 -11.03 -9.67
C GLN A 63 5.54 -12.24 -8.80
N ILE A 64 6.30 -12.47 -7.72
CA ILE A 64 6.05 -13.59 -6.80
C ILE A 64 4.69 -13.46 -6.13
N MET A 65 4.36 -12.26 -5.63
CA MET A 65 3.08 -11.98 -4.98
C MET A 65 1.91 -12.17 -5.94
N GLU A 66 2.00 -11.60 -7.16
CA GLU A 66 0.96 -11.72 -8.18
C GLU A 66 0.78 -13.16 -8.67
N ALA A 67 1.87 -13.91 -8.85
CA ALA A 67 1.82 -15.34 -9.19
C ALA A 67 1.13 -16.18 -8.11
N ALA A 68 1.19 -15.75 -6.85
CA ALA A 68 0.45 -16.36 -5.74
C ALA A 68 -1.03 -15.93 -5.67
N GLY A 69 -1.50 -15.08 -6.58
CA GLY A 69 -2.86 -14.56 -6.61
C GLY A 69 -3.12 -13.37 -5.68
N MET A 70 -2.07 -12.69 -5.24
CA MET A 70 -2.18 -11.48 -4.42
C MET A 70 -2.33 -10.24 -5.29
N THR A 71 -2.97 -9.22 -4.77
CA THR A 71 -2.79 -7.84 -5.22
C THR A 71 -1.49 -7.32 -4.61
N ALA A 72 -0.58 -6.80 -5.43
CA ALA A 72 0.68 -6.22 -4.98
C ALA A 72 0.78 -4.74 -5.32
N LYS A 73 1.25 -3.92 -4.39
CA LYS A 73 1.49 -2.48 -4.56
C LYS A 73 2.83 -2.07 -3.96
N VAL A 74 3.59 -1.33 -4.73
CA VAL A 74 4.87 -0.75 -4.29
C VAL A 74 4.59 0.58 -3.58
N SER A 75 5.11 0.72 -2.36
CA SER A 75 5.18 1.98 -1.62
C SER A 75 6.58 2.58 -1.72
N SER A 76 6.87 3.60 -0.93
CA SER A 76 8.20 4.24 -0.87
C SER A 76 9.31 3.30 -0.35
N ILE A 77 8.97 2.34 0.50
CA ILE A 77 9.92 1.48 1.21
C ILE A 77 9.57 -0.02 1.18
N HIS A 78 8.28 -0.36 0.94
CA HIS A 78 7.78 -1.73 0.97
C HIS A 78 7.07 -2.13 -0.31
N VAL A 79 7.09 -3.43 -0.63
CA VAL A 79 6.08 -4.04 -1.50
C VAL A 79 5.01 -4.65 -0.60
N ASN A 80 3.79 -4.12 -0.68
CA ASN A 80 2.65 -4.59 0.09
C ASN A 80 1.79 -5.52 -0.77
N GLY A 81 1.45 -6.71 -0.24
CA GLY A 81 0.62 -7.68 -0.93
C GLY A 81 -0.50 -8.23 -0.05
N TRP A 82 -1.68 -8.46 -0.64
CA TRP A 82 -2.84 -9.01 0.06
C TRP A 82 -3.70 -9.86 -0.87
N PHE A 83 -4.50 -10.74 -0.29
CA PHE A 83 -5.52 -11.50 -1.01
C PHE A 83 -6.85 -10.76 -0.96
N GLY A 84 -7.45 -10.51 -2.12
CA GLY A 84 -8.74 -9.82 -2.25
C GLY A 84 -8.69 -8.64 -3.21
N ARG A 85 -9.87 -8.12 -3.54
CA ARG A 85 -10.05 -7.00 -4.47
C ARG A 85 -10.44 -5.73 -3.72
N TYR A 86 -9.61 -5.30 -2.80
CA TYR A 86 -9.80 -4.04 -2.07
C TYR A 86 -8.53 -3.20 -2.15
N ASP A 87 -8.67 -1.91 -1.98
CA ASP A 87 -7.61 -0.92 -1.96
C ASP A 87 -7.91 0.17 -0.93
N LYS A 88 -7.04 1.17 -0.81
CA LYS A 88 -7.24 2.28 0.13
C LYS A 88 -8.59 2.97 -0.09
N LEU A 89 -8.96 3.23 -1.34
CA LEU A 89 -10.18 3.98 -1.66
C LEU A 89 -11.45 3.18 -1.35
N SER A 90 -11.51 1.92 -1.79
CA SER A 90 -12.67 1.05 -1.52
C SER A 90 -12.88 0.82 -0.03
N MET A 91 -11.79 0.60 0.73
CA MET A 91 -11.87 0.44 2.17
C MET A 91 -12.23 1.74 2.89
N SER A 92 -11.72 2.90 2.43
CA SER A 92 -12.12 4.19 2.97
C SER A 92 -13.62 4.45 2.78
N ARG A 93 -14.17 4.11 1.61
CA ARG A 93 -15.62 4.19 1.36
C ARG A 93 -16.43 3.34 2.33
N GLU A 94 -16.01 2.08 2.54
CA GLU A 94 -16.69 1.18 3.49
C GLU A 94 -16.63 1.71 4.92
N VAL A 95 -15.45 2.11 5.40
CA VAL A 95 -15.27 2.63 6.75
C VAL A 95 -16.10 3.89 6.97
N MET A 96 -16.05 4.83 6.05
CA MET A 96 -16.80 6.09 6.17
C MET A 96 -18.32 5.86 6.15
N ARG A 97 -18.80 4.98 5.29
CA ARG A 97 -20.22 4.62 5.24
C ARG A 97 -20.65 3.88 6.50
N ASP A 98 -19.91 2.85 6.91
CA ASP A 98 -20.36 1.90 7.94
C ASP A 98 -20.19 2.45 9.36
N LEU A 99 -19.18 3.28 9.62
CA LEU A 99 -18.91 3.86 10.94
C LEU A 99 -19.42 5.28 11.11
N TYR A 100 -19.44 6.07 10.04
CA TYR A 100 -19.76 7.49 10.11
C TYR A 100 -21.02 7.88 9.33
N GLY A 101 -21.62 6.98 8.57
CA GLY A 101 -22.78 7.26 7.73
C GLY A 101 -22.50 8.24 6.59
N VAL A 102 -21.25 8.36 6.17
CA VAL A 102 -20.78 9.30 5.16
C VAL A 102 -20.54 8.60 3.84
N ASP A 103 -21.11 9.15 2.77
CA ASP A 103 -20.82 8.74 1.40
C ASP A 103 -19.67 9.59 0.84
N LEU A 104 -18.48 8.97 0.70
CA LEU A 104 -17.29 9.66 0.21
C LEU A 104 -17.41 10.12 -1.25
N ASP A 105 -18.22 9.47 -2.07
CA ASP A 105 -18.34 9.86 -3.49
C ASP A 105 -19.14 11.15 -3.65
N THR A 106 -20.17 11.34 -2.83
CA THR A 106 -21.00 12.55 -2.86
C THR A 106 -20.43 13.71 -2.06
N GLN A 107 -19.58 13.44 -1.07
CA GLN A 107 -19.02 14.43 -0.14
C GLN A 107 -17.52 14.65 -0.30
N ARG A 108 -16.89 14.14 -1.37
CA ARG A 108 -15.44 14.14 -1.57
C ARG A 108 -14.77 15.52 -1.47
N GLU A 109 -15.48 16.59 -1.76
CA GLU A 109 -14.98 17.98 -1.65
C GLU A 109 -14.79 18.44 -0.21
N GLY A 110 -15.48 17.79 0.75
CA GLY A 110 -15.37 18.06 2.17
C GLY A 110 -14.17 17.36 2.85
N PHE A 111 -13.40 16.56 2.10
CA PHE A 111 -12.29 15.79 2.65
C PHE A 111 -10.96 16.22 2.06
N ILE A 112 -9.93 16.13 2.90
CA ILE A 112 -8.53 16.28 2.50
C ILE A 112 -7.90 14.90 2.64
N TYR A 113 -7.20 14.45 1.58
CA TYR A 113 -6.37 13.26 1.62
C TYR A 113 -4.90 13.67 1.56
N ALA A 114 -4.06 13.09 2.41
CA ALA A 114 -2.60 13.26 2.35
C ALA A 114 -1.93 11.92 2.01
N GLY A 115 -0.96 11.94 1.10
CA GLY A 115 -0.20 10.77 0.68
C GLY A 115 1.16 11.14 0.12
N ASP A 116 2.03 10.15 -0.16
CA ASP A 116 3.43 10.41 -0.51
C ASP A 116 3.97 9.55 -1.66
N SER A 117 3.23 8.56 -2.13
CA SER A 117 3.78 7.49 -2.96
C SER A 117 2.79 6.96 -4.03
N PRO A 118 3.25 6.14 -5.00
CA PRO A 118 2.40 5.65 -6.10
C PRO A 118 1.15 4.89 -5.69
N ASN A 119 1.16 4.24 -4.53
CA ASN A 119 -0.01 3.52 -4.03
C ASN A 119 -1.16 4.46 -3.62
N ASP A 120 -0.91 5.78 -3.53
CA ASP A 120 -1.89 6.81 -3.21
C ASP A 120 -2.58 7.40 -4.46
N ALA A 121 -2.15 7.04 -5.65
CA ALA A 121 -2.71 7.58 -6.89
C ALA A 121 -4.24 7.44 -7.00
N PRO A 122 -4.89 6.32 -6.61
CA PRO A 122 -6.36 6.24 -6.60
C PRO A 122 -7.02 7.25 -5.67
N MET A 123 -6.38 7.56 -4.53
CA MET A 123 -6.88 8.55 -3.58
C MET A 123 -6.72 9.97 -4.13
N PHE A 124 -5.59 10.28 -4.77
CA PHE A 124 -5.36 11.55 -5.44
C PHE A 124 -6.36 11.79 -6.58
N ALA A 125 -6.68 10.76 -7.35
CA ALA A 125 -7.70 10.85 -8.40
C ALA A 125 -9.11 11.10 -7.84
N HIS A 126 -9.40 10.59 -6.64
CA HIS A 126 -10.73 10.67 -6.04
C HIS A 126 -10.98 11.99 -5.31
N PHE A 127 -10.02 12.46 -4.50
CA PHE A 127 -10.17 13.65 -3.66
C PHE A 127 -9.65 14.91 -4.36
N PRO A 128 -10.52 15.89 -4.65
CA PRO A 128 -10.09 17.14 -5.30
C PRO A 128 -9.13 17.97 -4.44
N ASN A 129 -9.18 17.79 -3.10
CA ASN A 129 -8.31 18.48 -2.13
C ASN A 129 -7.18 17.57 -1.65
N ALA A 130 -6.63 16.73 -2.54
CA ALA A 130 -5.54 15.85 -2.18
C ALA A 130 -4.20 16.60 -2.06
N VAL A 131 -3.45 16.29 -1.01
CA VAL A 131 -2.14 16.86 -0.71
C VAL A 131 -1.09 15.75 -0.82
N GLY A 132 -0.07 15.96 -1.64
CA GLY A 132 1.11 15.11 -1.69
C GLY A 132 2.22 15.65 -0.77
N VAL A 133 2.82 14.80 0.05
CA VAL A 133 4.10 15.12 0.69
C VAL A 133 5.17 15.24 -0.40
N ALA A 134 6.17 16.11 -0.24
CA ALA A 134 7.14 16.43 -1.30
C ALA A 134 7.86 15.22 -1.91
N ASN A 135 7.88 14.07 -1.22
CA ASN A 135 8.36 12.79 -1.73
C ASN A 135 7.66 12.36 -3.04
N VAL A 136 6.38 12.73 -3.20
CA VAL A 136 5.60 12.40 -4.39
C VAL A 136 6.27 12.86 -5.70
N ARG A 137 7.11 13.91 -5.64
CA ARG A 137 7.84 14.43 -6.81
C ARG A 137 8.78 13.40 -7.44
N ASP A 138 9.30 12.47 -6.65
CA ASP A 138 10.21 11.42 -7.12
C ASP A 138 9.48 10.36 -7.97
N PHE A 139 8.14 10.36 -7.91
CA PHE A 139 7.28 9.38 -8.56
C PHE A 139 6.36 9.95 -9.65
N VAL A 140 6.48 11.23 -10.01
CA VAL A 140 5.57 11.90 -10.97
C VAL A 140 5.43 11.12 -12.28
N GLY A 141 6.52 10.55 -12.80
CA GLY A 141 6.50 9.72 -14.03
C GLY A 141 6.01 8.28 -13.84
N LYS A 142 5.69 7.86 -12.61
CA LYS A 142 5.28 6.50 -12.24
C LYS A 142 3.86 6.45 -11.64
N MET A 143 3.12 7.56 -11.71
CA MET A 143 1.79 7.70 -11.09
C MET A 143 0.74 8.07 -12.14
N ASP A 144 -0.40 7.39 -12.08
CA ASP A 144 -1.55 7.65 -12.97
C ASP A 144 -2.34 8.91 -12.57
N ALA A 145 -2.21 9.35 -11.31
CA ALA A 145 -2.84 10.56 -10.82
C ALA A 145 -1.93 11.27 -9.81
N LEU A 146 -1.92 12.60 -9.87
CA LEU A 146 -1.12 13.46 -8.99
C LEU A 146 -2.04 14.20 -8.00
N PRO A 147 -1.52 14.56 -6.81
CA PRO A 147 -2.26 15.38 -5.85
C PRO A 147 -2.45 16.80 -6.38
N ALA A 148 -3.52 17.47 -5.92
CA ALA A 148 -3.80 18.87 -6.27
C ALA A 148 -2.78 19.84 -5.67
N TYR A 149 -2.25 19.50 -4.49
CA TYR A 149 -1.28 20.31 -3.75
C TYR A 149 -0.09 19.45 -3.35
N VAL A 150 1.10 20.06 -3.24
CA VAL A 150 2.32 19.37 -2.79
C VAL A 150 3.01 20.21 -1.74
N THR A 151 3.34 19.61 -0.60
CA THR A 151 4.08 20.29 0.48
C THR A 151 5.49 20.70 0.06
N GLN A 152 6.12 21.59 0.81
CA GLN A 152 7.52 21.95 0.60
C GLN A 152 8.46 20.96 1.30
N GLY A 153 8.10 20.54 2.50
CA GLY A 153 8.85 19.56 3.29
C GLY A 153 8.66 18.13 2.80
N ARG A 154 9.63 17.29 3.10
CA ARG A 154 9.63 15.83 2.79
C ARG A 154 9.36 15.03 4.06
N SER A 155 8.84 13.80 3.89
CA SER A 155 8.60 12.88 5.00
C SER A 155 7.82 13.55 6.14
N GLY A 156 8.25 13.42 7.38
CA GLY A 156 7.57 13.99 8.56
C GLY A 156 7.61 15.53 8.67
N GLU A 157 8.31 16.21 7.76
CA GLU A 157 8.35 17.68 7.69
C GLU A 157 7.39 18.26 6.63
N GLY A 158 6.67 17.38 5.95
CA GLY A 158 5.73 17.71 4.88
C GLY A 158 4.28 17.93 5.28
#